data_23de0bbf27dbf4e14b6b2daf03c85bed
#
_entry.id   23de0bbf27dbf4e14b6b2daf03c85bed
#
_cell.length_a   1.000
_cell.length_b   1.000
_cell.length_c   1.000
_cell.angle_alpha   90.00
_cell.angle_beta   90.00
_cell.angle_gamma   90.00
#
_symmetry.space_group_name_H-M   'P 1'
#
loop_
_entity.id
_entity.type
_entity.pdbx_description
1 polymer ?
#
loop_
_entity_poly.entity_id
_entity_poly.type
_entity_poly.pdbx_seq_one_letter_code
_entity_poly.pdbx_strand_id
1 'polypeptide(L)' 'MAGKLPVLRAKEVVRALLKAGFYIHHQTGSHARLLHRAKPELRVTLPIHSKDIPPSLLKRILKQAALSEEEFLTFL' A
#
# COMPACT_ATOMS: atom_id res chain seq x y z
N MET A 1 14.76 -16.48 -1.48
CA MET A 1 14.67 -15.39 -2.26
C MET A 1 13.37 -14.82 -2.22
N ALA A 2 13.38 -13.78 -1.78
CA ALA A 2 12.21 -13.17 -1.61
C ALA A 2 11.60 -12.77 -2.79
N GLY A 3 11.08 -12.87 -3.08
CA GLY A 3 10.88 -12.42 -3.96
C GLY A 3 9.82 -11.96 -4.69
N LYS A 4 8.94 -12.69 -4.88
CA LYS A 4 7.87 -12.33 -5.69
C LYS A 4 6.75 -11.80 -4.88
N LEU A 5 6.30 -10.60 -5.20
CA LEU A 5 5.09 -10.07 -4.60
C LEU A 5 3.89 -10.76 -5.19
N PRO A 6 2.92 -11.13 -4.38
CA PRO A 6 1.68 -11.70 -4.89
C PRO A 6 0.81 -10.64 -5.57
N VAL A 7 -0.13 -11.10 -6.36
CA VAL A 7 -1.16 -10.21 -6.89
C VAL A 7 -2.19 -10.04 -5.79
N LEU A 8 -2.42 -8.81 -5.38
CA LEU A 8 -3.32 -8.52 -4.27
C LEU A 8 -4.44 -7.62 -4.71
N ARG A 9 -5.53 -7.65 -3.98
CA ARG A 9 -6.60 -6.70 -4.19
C ARG A 9 -6.29 -5.42 -3.44
N ALA A 10 -6.87 -4.32 -3.91
CA ALA A 10 -6.62 -3.03 -3.29
C ALA A 10 -6.94 -3.05 -1.80
N LYS A 11 -8.03 -3.69 -1.41
CA LYS A 11 -8.40 -3.72 0.02
C LYS A 11 -7.37 -4.46 0.86
N GLU A 12 -6.72 -5.46 0.29
CA GLU A 12 -5.68 -6.18 1.01
C GLU A 12 -4.45 -5.31 1.20
N VAL A 13 -4.11 -4.53 0.17
CA VAL A 13 -2.97 -3.61 0.26
C VAL A 13 -3.26 -2.53 1.30
N VAL A 14 -4.46 -1.97 1.28
CA VAL A 14 -4.84 -0.96 2.27
C VAL A 14 -4.75 -1.53 3.67
N ARG A 15 -5.28 -2.74 3.87
CA ARG A 15 -5.24 -3.36 5.20
C ARG A 15 -3.81 -3.53 5.70
N ALA A 16 -2.91 -3.97 4.83
CA ALA A 16 -1.51 -4.11 5.20
C ALA A 16 -0.89 -2.77 5.55
N LEU A 17 -1.19 -1.74 4.77
CA LEU A 17 -0.67 -0.41 5.05
C LEU A 17 -1.18 0.14 6.37
N LEU A 18 -2.44 -0.13 6.70
CA LEU A 18 -2.98 0.28 8.00
C LEU A 18 -2.21 -0.38 9.14
N LYS A 19 -1.87 -1.64 8.98
CA LYS A 19 -1.06 -2.33 10.00
C LYS A 19 0.34 -1.75 10.09
N ALA A 20 0.84 -1.20 8.99
CA ALA A 20 2.18 -0.61 8.97
C ALA A 20 2.21 0.81 9.52
N GLY A 21 1.07 1.34 9.95
CA GLY A 21 1.04 2.66 10.56
C GLY A 21 0.43 3.75 9.69
N PHE A 22 -0.08 3.39 8.53
CA PHE A 22 -0.74 4.37 7.67
C PHE A 22 -2.21 4.50 8.06
N TYR A 23 -2.82 5.58 7.62
CA TYR A 23 -4.25 5.79 7.78
C TYR A 23 -4.78 6.48 6.54
N ILE A 24 -6.05 6.30 6.26
CA ILE A 24 -6.66 6.91 5.10
C ILE A 24 -6.92 8.37 5.42
N HIS A 25 -6.23 9.25 4.70
CA HIS A 25 -6.37 10.68 4.88
C HIS A 25 -7.46 11.25 4.00
N HIS A 26 -7.58 10.74 2.78
CA HIS A 26 -8.53 11.25 1.83
C HIS A 26 -8.93 10.14 0.88
N GLN A 27 -10.19 10.10 0.52
CA GLN A 27 -10.69 9.09 -0.40
C GLN A 27 -11.66 9.73 -1.37
N THR A 28 -11.35 9.60 -2.64
CA THR A 28 -12.30 9.96 -3.68
C THR A 28 -12.98 8.68 -4.14
N GLY A 29 -13.83 8.75 -5.14
CA GLY A 29 -14.54 7.58 -5.61
C GLY A 29 -13.63 6.43 -6.03
N SER A 30 -12.47 6.71 -6.59
CA SER A 30 -11.63 5.66 -7.16
C SER A 30 -10.23 5.59 -6.57
N HIS A 31 -9.85 6.52 -5.74
CA HIS A 31 -8.48 6.54 -5.19
C HIS A 31 -8.51 6.84 -3.70
N ALA A 32 -7.55 6.26 -2.98
CA ALA A 32 -7.34 6.56 -1.57
C ALA A 32 -5.95 7.12 -1.40
N ARG A 33 -5.85 8.13 -0.57
CA ARG A 33 -4.56 8.71 -0.20
C ARG A 33 -4.33 8.41 1.27
N LEU A 34 -3.19 7.79 1.57
CA LEU A 34 -2.85 7.40 2.92
C LEU A 34 -1.63 8.18 3.38
N LEU A 35 -1.63 8.52 4.66
CA LEU A 35 -0.49 9.15 5.30
C LEU A 35 -0.04 8.26 6.46
N HIS A 36 1.19 8.44 6.89
CA HIS A 36 1.75 7.65 7.98
C HIS A 36 1.67 8.43 9.28
N ARG A 37 1.25 7.74 10.35
CA ARG A 37 1.05 8.40 11.64
C ARG A 37 2.34 8.95 12.21
N ALA A 38 3.45 8.24 12.03
CA ALA A 38 4.73 8.64 12.60
C ALA A 38 5.62 9.38 11.61
N LYS A 39 5.37 9.24 10.32
CA LYS A 39 6.21 9.83 9.28
C LYS A 39 5.34 10.61 8.32
N PRO A 40 4.97 11.83 8.67
CA PRO A 40 4.01 12.60 7.88
C PRO A 40 4.47 12.93 6.47
N GLU A 41 5.75 12.78 6.19
CA GLU A 41 6.24 13.02 4.83
C GLU A 41 5.89 11.88 3.89
N LEU A 42 5.49 10.73 4.39
CA LEU A 42 5.15 9.60 3.53
C LEU A 42 3.72 9.72 3.05
N ARG A 43 3.54 9.53 1.76
CA ARG A 43 2.22 9.59 1.14
C ARG A 43 2.09 8.45 0.17
N VAL A 44 0.98 7.75 0.26
CA VAL A 44 0.69 6.63 -0.64
C VAL A 44 -0.64 6.91 -1.30
N THR A 45 -0.68 6.74 -2.62
CA THR A 45 -1.93 6.86 -3.36
C THR A 45 -2.13 5.56 -4.11
N LEU A 46 -3.31 4.99 -3.99
CA LEU A 46 -3.60 3.76 -4.71
C LEU A 46 -5.06 3.75 -5.17
N PRO A 47 -5.33 3.06 -6.29
CA PRO A 47 -6.69 2.93 -6.77
C PRO A 47 -7.43 1.90 -5.92
N ILE A 48 -8.63 2.24 -5.50
CA ILE A 48 -9.40 1.35 -4.64
C ILE A 48 -10.47 0.60 -5.38
N HIS A 49 -10.75 0.97 -6.61
CA HIS A 49 -11.69 0.20 -7.41
C HIS A 49 -11.03 -0.88 -8.23
N SER A 50 -9.73 -0.97 -8.19
CA SER A 50 -9.06 -1.97 -8.95
C SER A 50 -9.37 -3.33 -8.38
N LYS A 51 -9.58 -4.26 -9.27
CA LYS A 51 -9.75 -5.63 -8.83
C LYS A 51 -8.47 -6.15 -8.26
N ASP A 52 -7.39 -5.97 -9.00
CA ASP A 52 -6.09 -6.48 -8.59
C ASP A 52 -5.06 -5.37 -8.68
N ILE A 53 -4.11 -5.41 -7.80
CA ILE A 53 -2.96 -4.53 -7.83
C ILE A 53 -1.81 -5.33 -8.44
N PRO A 54 -1.42 -5.04 -9.66
CA PRO A 54 -0.32 -5.82 -10.28
C PRO A 54 0.99 -5.55 -9.57
N PRO A 55 1.94 -6.47 -9.65
CA PRO A 55 3.22 -6.33 -8.94
C PRO A 55 3.96 -5.04 -9.23
N SER A 56 3.89 -4.55 -10.48
CA SER A 56 4.57 -3.31 -10.82
C SER A 56 3.97 -2.11 -10.07
N LEU A 57 2.66 -2.07 -9.95
CA LEU A 57 2.01 -1.02 -9.20
C LEU A 57 2.27 -1.19 -7.71
N LEU A 58 2.24 -2.42 -7.23
CA LEU A 58 2.53 -2.68 -5.82
C LEU A 58 3.93 -2.24 -5.44
N LYS A 59 4.91 -2.48 -6.30
CA LYS A 59 6.27 -2.01 -6.03
C LYS A 59 6.33 -0.50 -5.91
N ARG A 60 5.57 0.20 -6.76
CA ARG A 60 5.52 1.65 -6.70
C ARG A 60 4.88 2.13 -5.39
N ILE A 61 3.81 1.46 -4.98
CA ILE A 61 3.15 1.77 -3.71
C ILE A 61 4.11 1.58 -2.56
N LEU A 62 4.84 0.47 -2.55
CA LEU A 62 5.79 0.19 -1.47
C LEU A 62 6.91 1.23 -1.43
N LYS A 63 7.32 1.70 -2.59
CA LYS A 63 8.34 2.74 -2.64
C LYS A 63 7.81 4.03 -2.01
N GLN A 64 6.58 4.39 -2.30
CA GLN A 64 5.96 5.56 -1.69
C GLN A 64 5.83 5.38 -0.18
N ALA A 65 5.59 4.17 0.27
CA ALA A 65 5.41 3.86 1.68
C ALA A 65 6.72 3.65 2.41
N ALA A 66 7.84 3.67 1.71
CA ALA A 66 9.16 3.39 2.27
C ALA A 66 9.21 2.01 2.94
N LEU A 67 8.54 1.04 2.34
CA LEU A 67 8.55 -0.33 2.83
C LEU A 67 9.29 -1.22 1.86
N SER A 68 10.07 -2.15 2.40
CA SER A 68 10.63 -3.20 1.58
C SER A 68 9.55 -4.25 1.30
N GLU A 69 9.80 -5.08 0.31
CA GLU A 69 8.87 -6.15 0.01
C GLU A 69 8.74 -7.09 1.20
N GLU A 70 9.85 -7.38 1.86
CA GLU A 70 9.84 -8.26 3.01
C GLU A 70 9.03 -7.68 4.15
N GLU A 71 9.22 -6.40 4.43
CA GLU A 71 8.46 -5.74 5.47
C GLU A 71 6.97 -5.78 5.17
N PHE A 72 6.62 -5.47 3.93
CA PHE A 72 5.22 -5.46 3.55
C PHE A 72 4.58 -6.83 3.74
N LEU A 73 5.28 -7.88 3.37
CA LEU A 73 4.73 -9.23 3.49
C LEU A 73 4.41 -9.60 4.92
N THR A 74 5.12 -9.02 5.89
CA THR A 74 4.83 -9.30 7.29
C THR A 74 3.50 -8.70 7.73
N PHE A 75 2.95 -7.75 6.98
CA PHE A 75 1.68 -7.13 7.33
C PHE A 75 0.48 -7.75 6.61
N LEU A 76 0.71 -8.72 5.78
CA LEU A 76 -0.40 -9.38 5.07
C LEU A 76 -1.18 -10.35 5.96
#